data_6112268a42a7556f31e266417edf20ef
#
_entry.id   6112268a42a7556f31e266417edf20ef
#
_cell.length_a   1.000
_cell.length_b   1.000
_cell.length_c   1.000
_cell.angle_alpha   90.00
_cell.angle_beta   90.00
_cell.angle_gamma   90.00
#
_symmetry.space_group_name_H-M   'P 1'
#
loop_
_entity.id
_entity.type
_entity.pdbx_description
1 polymer ?
#
loop_
_entity_poly.entity_id
_entity_poly.type
_entity_poly.pdbx_seq_one_letter_code
_entity_poly.pdbx_strand_id
1 'polypeptide(L)'
;MAGVKAAEVSAILKKQLSGFEATASLNEVGTVLQVGDGIARVYGLSNAQYGELVEFDGGLEGIVLNLEEDNVGVVLLGPSKEIMEGATVKRTQRIASINVGEGIVGRVVDTLGNPIDGKGPISGELFEMPLERKAPGVIYRQPVNEPLQTGVKAIDAMIPIGRGQRELVIGDRQTGKTTVCIDTIINQKEFYDAGEPVYCIYVAVGQKASTVAAIAKNLEDKGAMAYTTIVAANASDPAPMQVYAPFAGAAIGEYFRDTGRPALIIYDDLSKQAVAYREVSLLLRRPPGREAYPGDVFYLHSRLLERAAKVINDDSVAKNMNDLPDVLKGKVKGGGSLTALPIIETQAGDVSAYIPTNVISITDGQIFLEQDLFNQGVRPAINVGISVSRVGGSAQIKSMKKVAGTLKLDQAQFRELEAFAKFGSDLDAATLNVIEKGRRNVEILKQAQNDPFTVEDQVAIIFAGSKNLLRNVPVNKVKEFERDFLEFMNAKHRDVLDTLKAGKLTDEVTDTLTAVCKDLSEKYKA
;
A
#
# COMPACT_ATOMS: atom_id res chain seq x y z
N MET A 1 -2.80 -31.10 -26.66
CA MET A 1 -2.09 -30.07 -27.44
C MET A 1 -2.82 -29.86 -28.74
N ALA A 2 -3.67 -28.84 -28.82
CA ALA A 2 -4.26 -28.41 -30.09
C ALA A 2 -3.38 -27.27 -30.60
N GLY A 3 -2.35 -27.61 -31.37
CA GLY A 3 -1.63 -26.62 -32.16
C GLY A 3 -2.59 -25.95 -33.13
N VAL A 4 -2.40 -24.67 -33.39
CA VAL A 4 -3.09 -23.96 -34.46
C VAL A 4 -2.88 -24.79 -35.73
N LYS A 5 -3.95 -25.28 -36.34
CA LYS A 5 -3.83 -26.14 -37.50
C LYS A 5 -3.24 -25.32 -38.64
N ALA A 6 -2.19 -25.79 -39.27
CA ALA A 6 -1.56 -25.15 -40.43
C ALA A 6 -2.59 -24.77 -41.53
N ALA A 7 -3.73 -25.48 -41.58
CA ALA A 7 -4.85 -25.19 -42.47
C ALA A 7 -5.58 -23.88 -42.11
N GLU A 8 -5.67 -23.51 -40.81
CA GLU A 8 -6.32 -22.28 -40.37
C GLU A 8 -5.45 -21.06 -40.68
N VAL A 9 -4.13 -21.18 -40.45
CA VAL A 9 -3.17 -20.14 -40.83
C VAL A 9 -3.17 -19.94 -42.35
N SER A 10 -3.21 -21.03 -43.11
CA SER A 10 -3.28 -21.00 -44.58
C SER A 10 -4.56 -20.35 -45.11
N ALA A 11 -5.70 -20.60 -44.47
CA ALA A 11 -6.98 -19.99 -44.84
C ALA A 11 -6.99 -18.47 -44.57
N ILE A 12 -6.43 -18.03 -43.43
CA ILE A 12 -6.32 -16.60 -43.07
C ILE A 12 -5.33 -15.90 -44.03
N LEU A 13 -4.18 -16.52 -44.32
CA LEU A 13 -3.22 -15.98 -45.28
C LEU A 13 -3.82 -15.82 -46.68
N LYS A 14 -4.58 -16.80 -47.16
CA LYS A 14 -5.26 -16.71 -48.46
C LYS A 14 -6.28 -15.58 -48.49
N LYS A 15 -7.05 -15.36 -47.41
CA LYS A 15 -8.03 -14.28 -47.30
C LYS A 15 -7.37 -12.91 -47.24
N GLN A 16 -6.20 -12.79 -46.55
CA GLN A 16 -5.43 -11.56 -46.51
C GLN A 16 -4.74 -11.22 -47.82
N LEU A 17 -4.18 -12.23 -48.52
CA LEU A 17 -3.55 -12.01 -49.82
C LEU A 17 -4.53 -11.63 -50.93
N SER A 18 -5.82 -11.99 -50.83
CA SER A 18 -6.84 -11.63 -51.80
C SER A 18 -7.42 -10.22 -51.67
N GLY A 19 -7.07 -9.47 -50.60
CA GLY A 19 -7.54 -8.12 -50.32
C GLY A 19 -6.43 -7.05 -50.20
N PHE A 20 -5.21 -7.37 -50.56
CA PHE A 20 -4.04 -6.49 -50.35
C PHE A 20 -3.79 -5.56 -51.54
N GLU A 21 -4.24 -4.31 -51.49
CA GLU A 21 -3.55 -3.19 -52.13
C GLU A 21 -2.46 -2.69 -51.17
N ALA A 22 -1.22 -2.71 -51.66
CA ALA A 22 0.00 -2.52 -50.93
C ALA A 22 0.07 -1.23 -50.12
N THR A 23 0.51 -1.32 -48.87
CA THR A 23 1.51 -0.47 -48.20
C THR A 23 1.47 -0.47 -46.67
N ALA A 24 0.78 -1.39 -46.01
CA ALA A 24 1.00 -1.58 -44.55
C ALA A 24 2.00 -2.74 -44.37
N SER A 25 3.10 -2.51 -43.70
CA SER A 25 4.03 -3.60 -43.42
C SER A 25 3.31 -4.61 -42.53
N LEU A 26 3.29 -5.87 -42.92
CA LEU A 26 2.70 -7.00 -42.18
C LEU A 26 3.19 -7.09 -40.71
N ASN A 27 4.27 -6.40 -40.40
CA ASN A 27 4.90 -6.33 -39.08
C ASN A 27 4.18 -5.36 -38.10
N GLU A 28 3.32 -4.49 -38.59
CA GLU A 28 2.62 -3.46 -37.82
C GLU A 28 1.17 -3.79 -37.55
N VAL A 29 0.61 -4.76 -38.27
CA VAL A 29 -0.80 -5.17 -38.22
C VAL A 29 -0.90 -6.69 -38.03
N GLY A 30 -1.75 -7.10 -37.11
CA GLY A 30 -2.04 -8.50 -36.83
C GLY A 30 -3.52 -8.82 -36.98
N THR A 31 -3.84 -10.10 -36.89
CA THR A 31 -5.20 -10.62 -36.97
C THR A 31 -5.49 -11.51 -35.77
N VAL A 32 -6.64 -11.30 -35.14
CA VAL A 32 -7.09 -12.12 -34.00
C VAL A 32 -7.36 -13.54 -34.47
N LEU A 33 -6.59 -14.50 -33.91
CA LEU A 33 -6.80 -15.94 -34.13
C LEU A 33 -7.83 -16.52 -33.18
N GLN A 34 -7.83 -16.07 -31.95
CA GLN A 34 -8.69 -16.52 -30.88
C GLN A 34 -8.86 -15.41 -29.85
N VAL A 35 -10.06 -15.23 -29.31
CA VAL A 35 -10.34 -14.31 -28.22
C VAL A 35 -11.28 -14.98 -27.21
N GLY A 36 -11.04 -14.72 -25.92
CA GLY A 36 -11.86 -15.22 -24.82
C GLY A 36 -11.22 -14.91 -23.47
N ASP A 37 -12.06 -14.76 -22.45
CA ASP A 37 -11.64 -14.59 -21.05
C ASP A 37 -10.60 -13.46 -20.81
N GLY A 38 -10.71 -12.36 -21.56
CA GLY A 38 -9.80 -11.21 -21.44
C GLY A 38 -8.45 -11.38 -22.13
N ILE A 39 -8.28 -12.42 -22.98
CA ILE A 39 -7.05 -12.67 -23.71
C ILE A 39 -7.37 -12.81 -25.21
N ALA A 40 -6.48 -12.28 -26.05
CA ALA A 40 -6.47 -12.51 -27.48
C ALA A 40 -5.15 -13.14 -27.93
N ARG A 41 -5.22 -14.10 -28.85
CA ARG A 41 -4.08 -14.60 -29.61
C ARG A 41 -4.10 -13.96 -30.99
N VAL A 42 -3.02 -13.32 -31.33
CA VAL A 42 -2.91 -12.50 -32.54
C VAL A 42 -1.82 -13.06 -33.44
N TYR A 43 -2.15 -13.32 -34.68
CA TYR A 43 -1.19 -13.66 -35.71
C TYR A 43 -0.58 -12.41 -36.32
N GLY A 44 0.69 -12.45 -36.64
CA GLY A 44 1.43 -11.27 -37.10
C GLY A 44 2.06 -10.52 -35.93
N LEU A 45 2.24 -9.20 -36.07
CA LEU A 45 2.89 -8.34 -35.08
C LEU A 45 4.33 -8.80 -34.75
N SER A 46 5.09 -9.24 -35.76
CA SER A 46 6.41 -9.86 -35.61
C SER A 46 7.44 -8.96 -34.89
N ASN A 47 7.24 -7.64 -34.93
CA ASN A 47 8.11 -6.66 -34.27
C ASN A 47 7.55 -6.17 -32.92
N ALA A 48 6.42 -6.74 -32.43
CA ALA A 48 5.85 -6.35 -31.15
C ALA A 48 6.82 -6.67 -30.00
N GLN A 49 6.86 -5.79 -29.04
CA GLN A 49 7.68 -5.93 -27.83
C GLN A 49 6.82 -6.39 -26.64
N TYR A 50 7.47 -7.07 -25.69
CA TYR A 50 6.83 -7.37 -24.41
C TYR A 50 6.45 -6.07 -23.68
N GLY A 51 5.19 -5.99 -23.21
CA GLY A 51 4.65 -4.80 -22.55
C GLY A 51 4.17 -3.70 -23.52
N GLU A 52 4.24 -3.93 -24.83
CA GLU A 52 3.73 -2.97 -25.81
C GLU A 52 2.20 -2.96 -25.81
N LEU A 53 1.61 -1.75 -25.94
CA LEU A 53 0.20 -1.56 -26.21
C LEU A 53 -0.13 -1.88 -27.67
N VAL A 54 -1.20 -2.59 -27.86
CA VAL A 54 -1.82 -2.83 -29.17
C VAL A 54 -3.27 -2.38 -29.14
N GLU A 55 -3.78 -1.90 -30.27
CA GLU A 55 -5.14 -1.41 -30.42
C GLU A 55 -5.94 -2.36 -31.31
N PHE A 56 -7.08 -2.79 -30.83
CA PHE A 56 -8.05 -3.60 -31.56
C PHE A 56 -9.05 -2.73 -32.31
N ASP A 57 -9.71 -3.28 -33.33
CA ASP A 57 -10.83 -2.61 -33.97
C ASP A 57 -11.89 -2.25 -32.91
N GLY A 58 -12.35 -0.99 -32.93
CA GLY A 58 -13.26 -0.46 -31.90
C GLY A 58 -12.57 0.31 -30.77
N GLY A 59 -11.22 0.41 -30.79
CA GLY A 59 -10.44 1.23 -29.84
C GLY A 59 -10.15 0.57 -28.50
N LEU A 60 -10.40 -0.75 -28.35
CA LEU A 60 -9.96 -1.48 -27.17
C LEU A 60 -8.45 -1.68 -27.21
N GLU A 61 -7.78 -1.37 -26.10
CA GLU A 61 -6.34 -1.57 -25.95
C GLU A 61 -6.04 -2.94 -25.29
N GLY A 62 -4.87 -3.48 -25.62
CA GLY A 62 -4.32 -4.68 -24.98
C GLY A 62 -2.81 -4.57 -24.78
N ILE A 63 -2.28 -5.38 -23.88
CA ILE A 63 -0.84 -5.45 -23.58
C ILE A 63 -0.29 -6.79 -24.07
N VAL A 64 0.81 -6.74 -24.81
CA VAL A 64 1.56 -7.91 -25.28
C VAL A 64 2.29 -8.55 -24.10
N LEU A 65 1.92 -9.79 -23.74
CA LEU A 65 2.54 -10.53 -22.63
C LEU A 65 3.22 -11.84 -23.04
N ASN A 66 2.95 -12.34 -24.25
CA ASN A 66 3.56 -13.57 -24.72
C ASN A 66 4.00 -13.38 -26.16
N LEU A 67 5.26 -13.69 -26.44
CA LEU A 67 5.83 -13.65 -27.78
C LEU A 67 6.17 -15.09 -28.17
N GLU A 68 5.39 -15.65 -29.10
CA GLU A 68 5.59 -16.98 -29.67
C GLU A 68 6.03 -16.86 -31.13
N GLU A 69 6.53 -17.91 -31.70
CA GLU A 69 7.06 -17.91 -33.09
C GLU A 69 6.00 -17.49 -34.10
N ASP A 70 4.77 -17.99 -33.92
CA ASP A 70 3.67 -17.81 -34.90
C ASP A 70 2.60 -16.83 -34.41
N ASN A 71 2.59 -16.46 -33.14
CA ASN A 71 1.53 -15.62 -32.58
C ASN A 71 2.00 -14.83 -31.35
N VAL A 72 1.19 -13.84 -31.02
CA VAL A 72 1.41 -12.97 -29.87
C VAL A 72 0.23 -13.14 -28.91
N GLY A 73 0.50 -13.38 -27.64
CA GLY A 73 -0.49 -13.40 -26.57
C GLY A 73 -0.70 -11.99 -26.01
N VAL A 74 -1.93 -11.49 -26.12
CA VAL A 74 -2.32 -10.14 -25.71
C VAL A 74 -3.37 -10.23 -24.61
N VAL A 75 -3.18 -9.51 -23.51
CA VAL A 75 -4.20 -9.32 -22.47
C VAL A 75 -5.00 -8.07 -22.77
N LEU A 76 -6.32 -8.17 -22.68
CA LEU A 76 -7.23 -7.10 -23.03
C LEU A 76 -7.46 -6.19 -21.81
N LEU A 77 -7.39 -4.89 -22.00
CA LEU A 77 -7.62 -3.87 -20.97
C LEU A 77 -9.09 -3.40 -20.93
N GLY A 78 -9.99 -4.32 -21.18
CA GLY A 78 -11.42 -4.08 -21.15
C GLY A 78 -12.23 -5.31 -21.58
N PRO A 79 -13.56 -5.17 -21.75
CA PRO A 79 -14.44 -6.28 -22.08
C PRO A 79 -14.18 -6.80 -23.52
N SER A 80 -13.97 -8.10 -23.63
CA SER A 80 -13.68 -8.78 -24.92
C SER A 80 -14.90 -8.99 -25.84
N LYS A 81 -16.09 -8.56 -25.41
CA LYS A 81 -17.37 -8.90 -26.11
C LYS A 81 -17.49 -8.35 -27.53
N GLU A 82 -16.74 -7.30 -27.84
CA GLU A 82 -16.80 -6.63 -29.15
C GLU A 82 -15.70 -7.09 -30.10
N ILE A 83 -14.76 -7.91 -29.63
CA ILE A 83 -13.67 -8.43 -30.45
C ILE A 83 -14.07 -9.79 -31.02
N MET A 84 -13.92 -9.94 -32.31
CA MET A 84 -14.19 -11.20 -33.03
C MET A 84 -12.91 -11.81 -33.58
N GLU A 85 -12.94 -13.12 -33.80
CA GLU A 85 -11.89 -13.79 -34.56
C GLU A 85 -11.82 -13.19 -35.98
N GLY A 86 -10.62 -12.95 -36.46
CA GLY A 86 -10.36 -12.26 -37.71
C GLY A 86 -10.35 -10.73 -37.63
N ALA A 87 -10.61 -10.14 -36.46
CA ALA A 87 -10.49 -8.69 -36.26
C ALA A 87 -9.03 -8.23 -36.39
N THR A 88 -8.86 -6.95 -36.77
CA THR A 88 -7.56 -6.35 -36.98
C THR A 88 -6.97 -5.82 -35.66
N VAL A 89 -5.68 -6.00 -35.46
CA VAL A 89 -4.94 -5.49 -34.32
C VAL A 89 -3.76 -4.67 -34.82
N LYS A 90 -3.57 -3.47 -34.31
CA LYS A 90 -2.47 -2.57 -34.69
C LYS A 90 -1.51 -2.38 -33.54
N ARG A 91 -0.21 -2.35 -33.86
CA ARG A 91 0.83 -1.91 -32.92
C ARG A 91 0.69 -0.41 -32.67
N THR A 92 0.83 -0.02 -31.42
CA THR A 92 0.93 1.40 -31.06
C THR A 92 2.37 1.90 -30.98
N GLN A 93 3.35 0.97 -30.93
CA GLN A 93 4.77 1.25 -30.67
C GLN A 93 5.00 1.98 -29.33
N ARG A 94 4.06 1.91 -28.43
CA ARG A 94 4.08 2.50 -27.09
C ARG A 94 4.06 1.39 -26.04
N ILE A 95 4.86 1.55 -25.02
CA ILE A 95 4.78 0.69 -23.83
C ILE A 95 3.57 1.12 -22.99
N ALA A 96 2.91 0.16 -22.34
CA ALA A 96 1.77 0.41 -21.48
C ALA A 96 2.09 1.49 -20.43
N SER A 97 1.31 2.56 -20.44
CA SER A 97 1.54 3.76 -19.64
C SER A 97 0.21 4.38 -19.16
N ILE A 98 0.31 5.24 -18.16
CA ILE A 98 -0.81 5.99 -17.60
C ILE A 98 -0.46 7.48 -17.60
N ASN A 99 -1.43 8.33 -17.86
CA ASN A 99 -1.27 9.78 -17.79
C ASN A 99 -1.41 10.26 -16.35
N VAL A 100 -0.36 10.90 -15.83
CA VAL A 100 -0.27 11.37 -14.44
C VAL A 100 0.08 12.84 -14.41
N GLY A 101 -0.51 13.59 -13.49
CA GLY A 101 -0.22 14.99 -13.24
C GLY A 101 -0.88 15.48 -11.95
N GLU A 102 -0.79 16.76 -11.65
CA GLU A 102 -1.38 17.34 -10.43
C GLU A 102 -2.91 17.16 -10.39
N GLY A 103 -3.57 17.18 -11.54
CA GLY A 103 -5.02 17.06 -11.63
C GLY A 103 -5.58 15.67 -11.27
N ILE A 104 -4.72 14.64 -11.10
CA ILE A 104 -5.16 13.31 -10.68
C ILE A 104 -5.46 13.23 -9.18
N VAL A 105 -4.94 14.17 -8.40
CA VAL A 105 -5.19 14.24 -6.96
C VAL A 105 -6.66 14.55 -6.70
N GLY A 106 -7.25 13.82 -5.77
CA GLY A 106 -8.67 13.95 -5.45
C GLY A 106 -9.62 13.18 -6.39
N ARG A 107 -9.07 12.40 -7.33
CA ARG A 107 -9.84 11.66 -8.33
C ARG A 107 -9.87 10.17 -8.03
N VAL A 108 -10.91 9.52 -8.57
CA VAL A 108 -11.01 8.06 -8.64
C VAL A 108 -10.87 7.67 -10.10
N VAL A 109 -9.86 6.86 -10.40
CA VAL A 109 -9.50 6.44 -11.75
C VAL A 109 -9.47 4.92 -11.87
N ASP A 110 -9.61 4.42 -13.09
CA ASP A 110 -9.38 3.01 -13.41
C ASP A 110 -7.88 2.70 -13.60
N THR A 111 -7.56 1.47 -13.97
CA THR A 111 -6.18 1.00 -14.24
C THR A 111 -5.49 1.76 -15.38
N LEU A 112 -6.25 2.33 -16.31
CA LEU A 112 -5.74 3.10 -17.45
C LEU A 112 -5.64 4.61 -17.14
N GLY A 113 -6.04 5.04 -15.94
CA GLY A 113 -6.06 6.45 -15.56
C GLY A 113 -7.31 7.21 -16.01
N ASN A 114 -8.32 6.52 -16.53
CA ASN A 114 -9.56 7.15 -16.87
C ASN A 114 -10.37 7.47 -15.61
N PRO A 115 -10.92 8.69 -15.49
CA PRO A 115 -11.73 9.05 -14.32
C PRO A 115 -13.06 8.27 -14.34
N ILE A 116 -13.39 7.68 -13.19
CA ILE A 116 -14.63 6.90 -12.98
C ILE A 116 -15.52 7.51 -11.89
N ASP A 117 -15.17 8.71 -11.42
CA ASP A 117 -15.85 9.43 -10.33
C ASP A 117 -16.96 10.40 -10.80
N GLY A 118 -17.21 10.46 -12.10
CA GLY A 118 -18.23 11.35 -12.67
C GLY A 118 -17.87 12.83 -12.67
N LYS A 119 -16.63 13.20 -12.29
CA LYS A 119 -16.18 14.60 -12.21
C LYS A 119 -15.58 15.15 -13.52
N GLY A 120 -15.78 14.45 -14.62
CA GLY A 120 -15.24 14.83 -15.93
C GLY A 120 -13.75 14.52 -16.13
N PRO A 121 -13.15 14.97 -17.23
CA PRO A 121 -11.74 14.71 -17.55
C PRO A 121 -10.77 15.25 -16.48
N ILE A 122 -9.61 14.62 -16.37
CA ILE A 122 -8.52 15.12 -15.51
C ILE A 122 -7.96 16.40 -16.11
N SER A 123 -7.88 17.44 -15.28
CA SER A 123 -7.39 18.77 -15.67
C SER A 123 -5.88 18.91 -15.50
N GLY A 124 -5.29 19.88 -16.20
CA GLY A 124 -3.88 20.24 -16.05
C GLY A 124 -2.94 19.50 -17.00
N GLU A 125 -1.65 19.72 -16.79
CA GLU A 125 -0.59 19.05 -17.55
C GLU A 125 -0.48 17.59 -17.11
N LEU A 126 -0.49 16.68 -18.08
CA LEU A 126 -0.37 15.25 -17.86
C LEU A 126 0.90 14.71 -18.50
N PHE A 127 1.54 13.80 -17.79
CA PHE A 127 2.79 13.15 -18.19
C PHE A 127 2.54 11.67 -18.38
N GLU A 128 2.99 11.11 -19.49
CA GLU A 128 2.89 9.70 -19.78
C GLU A 128 3.92 8.93 -18.94
N MET A 129 3.43 8.18 -17.93
CA MET A 129 4.25 7.40 -17.01
C MET A 129 4.10 5.91 -17.33
N PRO A 130 5.20 5.16 -17.56
CA PRO A 130 5.12 3.73 -17.84
C PRO A 130 4.55 2.96 -16.66
N LEU A 131 3.67 1.99 -16.92
CA LEU A 131 3.15 1.09 -15.90
C LEU A 131 4.25 0.24 -15.30
N GLU A 132 5.11 -0.33 -16.14
CA GLU A 132 6.28 -1.09 -15.71
C GLU A 132 7.55 -0.26 -15.87
N ARG A 133 8.29 -0.13 -14.79
CA ARG A 133 9.53 0.63 -14.71
C ARG A 133 10.48 -0.01 -13.72
N LYS A 134 11.77 0.01 -14.01
CA LYS A 134 12.79 -0.47 -13.07
C LYS A 134 12.85 0.43 -11.84
N ALA A 135 12.95 -0.20 -10.67
CA ALA A 135 13.16 0.52 -9.42
C ALA A 135 14.46 1.34 -9.44
N PRO A 136 14.54 2.43 -8.66
CA PRO A 136 15.77 3.18 -8.51
C PRO A 136 16.93 2.30 -8.06
N GLY A 137 18.08 2.40 -8.74
CA GLY A 137 19.29 1.70 -8.35
C GLY A 137 19.85 2.18 -7.01
N VAL A 138 20.80 1.44 -6.45
CA VAL A 138 21.37 1.67 -5.10
C VAL A 138 21.91 3.09 -4.93
N ILE A 139 22.60 3.64 -5.94
CA ILE A 139 23.21 4.96 -5.87
C ILE A 139 22.21 6.12 -5.82
N TYR A 140 20.96 5.88 -6.21
CA TYR A 140 19.88 6.87 -6.24
C TYR A 140 19.02 6.85 -4.97
N ARG A 141 19.34 5.95 -4.03
CA ARG A 141 18.61 5.80 -2.77
C ARG A 141 19.39 6.39 -1.61
N GLN A 142 18.67 6.78 -0.59
CA GLN A 142 19.24 7.10 0.73
C GLN A 142 18.53 6.29 1.81
N PRO A 143 19.16 6.15 3.00
CA PRO A 143 18.54 5.46 4.12
C PRO A 143 17.20 6.07 4.52
N VAL A 144 16.27 5.21 4.94
CA VAL A 144 14.99 5.61 5.51
C VAL A 144 15.23 6.09 6.96
N ASN A 145 15.07 7.37 7.19
CA ASN A 145 15.36 8.04 8.47
C ASN A 145 14.33 9.11 8.86
N GLU A 146 13.24 9.17 8.13
CA GLU A 146 12.14 10.10 8.35
C GLU A 146 10.87 9.33 8.67
N PRO A 147 10.14 9.66 9.76
CA PRO A 147 8.91 8.96 10.11
C PRO A 147 7.79 9.24 9.10
N LEU A 148 7.02 8.21 8.78
CA LEU A 148 5.66 8.32 8.26
C LEU A 148 4.73 8.14 9.47
N GLN A 149 4.12 9.21 9.93
CA GLN A 149 3.20 9.15 11.06
C GLN A 149 1.88 8.51 10.62
N THR A 150 1.57 7.35 11.17
CA THR A 150 0.33 6.65 10.84
C THR A 150 -0.87 7.15 11.64
N GLY A 151 -0.62 7.80 12.77
CA GLY A 151 -1.65 8.20 13.72
C GLY A 151 -2.20 7.02 14.55
N VAL A 152 -1.67 5.81 14.34
CA VAL A 152 -2.04 4.61 15.10
C VAL A 152 -0.99 4.37 16.17
N LYS A 153 -1.37 4.54 17.43
CA LYS A 153 -0.45 4.47 18.58
C LYS A 153 0.40 3.21 18.61
N ALA A 154 -0.21 2.06 18.36
CA ALA A 154 0.48 0.77 18.39
C ALA A 154 1.57 0.66 17.30
N ILE A 155 1.33 1.24 16.11
CA ILE A 155 2.27 1.23 15.00
C ILE A 155 3.40 2.23 15.26
N ASP A 156 3.07 3.49 15.47
CA ASP A 156 4.04 4.57 15.61
C ASP A 156 4.99 4.35 16.80
N ALA A 157 4.50 3.70 17.86
CA ALA A 157 5.30 3.39 19.04
C ALA A 157 6.16 2.12 18.92
N MET A 158 5.64 1.03 18.32
CA MET A 158 6.27 -0.29 18.39
C MET A 158 6.73 -0.84 17.05
N ILE A 159 6.15 -0.39 15.96
CA ILE A 159 6.40 -0.88 14.59
C ILE A 159 6.47 0.34 13.65
N PRO A 160 7.36 1.30 13.91
CA PRO A 160 7.36 2.56 13.18
C PRO A 160 7.68 2.38 11.70
N ILE A 161 7.01 3.17 10.88
CA ILE A 161 7.16 3.18 9.43
C ILE A 161 7.88 4.46 9.02
N GLY A 162 8.90 4.32 8.18
CA GLY A 162 9.62 5.44 7.61
C GLY A 162 9.22 5.76 6.18
N ARG A 163 9.41 7.01 5.77
CA ARG A 163 9.16 7.46 4.39
C ARG A 163 10.12 6.77 3.43
N GLY A 164 9.58 6.02 2.48
CA GLY A 164 10.32 5.18 1.56
C GLY A 164 10.43 3.71 1.96
N GLN A 165 9.85 3.31 3.09
CA GLN A 165 9.78 1.93 3.56
C GLN A 165 8.64 1.16 2.88
N ARG A 166 8.79 -0.17 2.84
CA ARG A 166 7.73 -1.12 2.46
C ARG A 166 7.33 -1.89 3.72
N GLU A 167 6.17 -1.63 4.25
CA GLU A 167 5.67 -2.32 5.45
C GLU A 167 4.41 -3.10 5.09
N LEU A 168 4.49 -4.42 5.23
CA LEU A 168 3.39 -5.32 4.93
C LEU A 168 2.31 -5.24 6.02
N VAL A 169 1.05 -5.13 5.62
CA VAL A 169 -0.11 -5.30 6.50
C VAL A 169 -0.76 -6.64 6.19
N ILE A 170 -0.68 -7.57 7.12
CA ILE A 170 -1.07 -8.97 6.90
C ILE A 170 -2.02 -9.48 7.99
N GLY A 171 -2.96 -10.31 7.62
CA GLY A 171 -3.92 -10.94 8.54
C GLY A 171 -5.13 -11.51 7.82
N ASP A 172 -5.98 -12.20 8.59
CA ASP A 172 -7.19 -12.81 8.07
C ASP A 172 -8.23 -11.77 7.62
N ARG A 173 -9.25 -12.24 6.96
CA ARG A 173 -10.34 -11.39 6.49
C ARG A 173 -11.02 -10.68 7.67
N GLN A 174 -11.36 -9.39 7.49
CA GLN A 174 -12.05 -8.57 8.49
C GLN A 174 -11.29 -8.34 9.81
N THR A 175 -9.97 -8.43 9.82
CA THR A 175 -9.14 -8.12 11.00
C THR A 175 -8.78 -6.63 11.13
N GLY A 176 -9.23 -5.79 10.20
CA GLY A 176 -8.98 -4.33 10.23
C GLY A 176 -7.78 -3.87 9.39
N LYS A 177 -7.26 -4.70 8.46
CA LYS A 177 -6.12 -4.32 7.58
C LYS A 177 -6.37 -3.01 6.82
N THR A 178 -7.47 -2.95 6.08
CA THR A 178 -7.87 -1.75 5.33
C THR A 178 -8.08 -0.56 6.26
N THR A 179 -8.68 -0.77 7.43
CA THR A 179 -8.93 0.30 8.43
C THR A 179 -7.64 0.98 8.86
N VAL A 180 -6.61 0.22 9.22
CA VAL A 180 -5.30 0.75 9.60
C VAL A 180 -4.67 1.58 8.47
N CYS A 181 -4.79 1.13 7.23
CA CYS A 181 -4.28 1.86 6.07
C CYS A 181 -5.06 3.15 5.79
N ILE A 182 -6.39 3.12 5.91
CA ILE A 182 -7.23 4.30 5.75
C ILE A 182 -6.96 5.33 6.86
N ASP A 183 -6.81 4.88 8.11
CA ASP A 183 -6.43 5.75 9.23
C ASP A 183 -5.08 6.43 8.98
N THR A 184 -4.13 5.71 8.38
CA THR A 184 -2.84 6.27 7.97
C THR A 184 -3.00 7.38 6.93
N ILE A 185 -3.88 7.20 5.93
CA ILE A 185 -4.20 8.25 4.95
C ILE A 185 -4.83 9.46 5.65
N ILE A 186 -5.82 9.25 6.50
CA ILE A 186 -6.53 10.33 7.21
C ILE A 186 -5.55 11.15 8.06
N ASN A 187 -4.58 10.50 8.69
CA ASN A 187 -3.57 11.17 9.52
C ASN A 187 -2.66 12.12 8.72
N GLN A 188 -2.52 11.95 7.42
CA GLN A 188 -1.72 12.85 6.58
C GLN A 188 -2.36 14.23 6.38
N LYS A 189 -3.60 14.42 6.83
CA LYS A 189 -4.29 15.72 6.76
C LYS A 189 -3.53 16.82 7.51
N GLU A 190 -2.93 16.51 8.65
CA GLU A 190 -2.11 17.46 9.41
C GLU A 190 -0.97 18.03 8.56
N PHE A 191 -0.27 17.19 7.81
CA PHE A 191 0.83 17.61 6.92
C PHE A 191 0.31 18.38 5.71
N TYR A 192 -0.84 17.98 5.17
CA TYR A 192 -1.48 18.72 4.09
C TYR A 192 -1.88 20.14 4.52
N ASP A 193 -2.51 20.28 5.68
CA ASP A 193 -2.93 21.58 6.24
C ASP A 193 -1.71 22.46 6.58
N ALA A 194 -0.56 21.87 6.91
CA ALA A 194 0.70 22.57 7.15
C ALA A 194 1.44 22.98 5.86
N GLY A 195 0.92 22.61 4.68
CA GLY A 195 1.56 22.92 3.39
C GLY A 195 2.67 21.96 2.96
N GLU A 196 2.81 20.85 3.65
CA GLU A 196 3.79 19.78 3.38
C GLU A 196 3.08 18.44 3.09
N PRO A 197 2.25 18.35 2.04
CA PRO A 197 1.39 17.19 1.82
C PRO A 197 2.19 15.92 1.57
N VAL A 198 1.70 14.80 2.10
CA VAL A 198 2.04 13.46 1.66
C VAL A 198 0.94 13.02 0.69
N TYR A 199 1.30 12.82 -0.57
CA TYR A 199 0.33 12.39 -1.59
C TYR A 199 0.02 10.91 -1.43
N CYS A 200 -1.25 10.60 -1.21
CA CYS A 200 -1.69 9.24 -0.94
C CYS A 200 -2.32 8.62 -2.19
N ILE A 201 -2.00 7.36 -2.45
CA ILE A 201 -2.58 6.56 -3.51
C ILE A 201 -3.19 5.30 -2.87
N TYR A 202 -4.49 5.13 -3.00
CA TYR A 202 -5.18 3.92 -2.57
C TYR A 202 -5.53 3.09 -3.80
N VAL A 203 -4.95 1.90 -3.90
CA VAL A 203 -5.19 0.97 -5.00
C VAL A 203 -6.13 -0.14 -4.53
N ALA A 204 -7.36 -0.14 -5.03
CA ALA A 204 -8.35 -1.18 -4.78
C ALA A 204 -8.25 -2.26 -5.86
N VAL A 205 -7.90 -3.48 -5.47
CA VAL A 205 -7.75 -4.61 -6.39
C VAL A 205 -8.81 -5.66 -6.11
N GLY A 206 -9.66 -5.94 -7.09
CA GLY A 206 -10.67 -6.97 -7.00
C GLY A 206 -11.69 -6.76 -5.87
N GLN A 207 -11.94 -5.52 -5.48
CA GLN A 207 -12.92 -5.16 -4.48
C GLN A 207 -14.29 -4.88 -5.10
N LYS A 208 -15.34 -4.95 -4.28
CA LYS A 208 -16.68 -4.55 -4.73
C LYS A 208 -16.72 -3.04 -4.94
N ALA A 209 -17.36 -2.58 -6.01
CA ALA A 209 -17.53 -1.14 -6.30
C ALA A 209 -18.17 -0.38 -5.12
N SER A 210 -19.10 -1.00 -4.39
CA SER A 210 -19.71 -0.42 -3.20
C SER A 210 -18.71 -0.20 -2.06
N THR A 211 -17.72 -1.08 -1.91
CA THR A 211 -16.65 -0.92 -0.90
C THR A 211 -15.73 0.24 -1.27
N VAL A 212 -15.35 0.34 -2.54
CA VAL A 212 -14.52 1.45 -3.04
C VAL A 212 -15.25 2.79 -2.87
N ALA A 213 -16.55 2.83 -3.20
CA ALA A 213 -17.38 4.02 -3.00
C ALA A 213 -17.48 4.43 -1.53
N ALA A 214 -17.62 3.47 -0.61
CA ALA A 214 -17.67 3.74 0.82
C ALA A 214 -16.32 4.29 1.34
N ILE A 215 -15.19 3.78 0.86
CA ILE A 215 -13.86 4.29 1.20
C ILE A 215 -13.68 5.71 0.67
N ALA A 216 -14.02 5.95 -0.60
CA ALA A 216 -13.94 7.28 -1.20
C ALA A 216 -14.77 8.30 -0.41
N LYS A 217 -15.98 7.92 -0.04
CA LYS A 217 -16.87 8.77 0.77
C LYS A 217 -16.29 9.04 2.17
N ASN A 218 -15.75 8.03 2.84
CA ASN A 218 -15.12 8.20 4.14
C ASN A 218 -13.91 9.16 4.07
N LEU A 219 -13.06 9.02 3.06
CA LEU A 219 -11.92 9.91 2.84
C LEU A 219 -12.38 11.34 2.52
N GLU A 220 -13.45 11.50 1.75
CA GLU A 220 -14.04 12.81 1.44
C GLU A 220 -14.60 13.48 2.69
N ASP A 221 -15.36 12.75 3.51
CA ASP A 221 -15.94 13.26 4.77
C ASP A 221 -14.86 13.67 5.78
N LYS A 222 -13.69 13.04 5.74
CA LYS A 222 -12.52 13.39 6.57
C LYS A 222 -11.61 14.45 5.93
N GLY A 223 -11.94 14.93 4.73
CA GLY A 223 -11.12 15.89 3.99
C GLY A 223 -9.83 15.32 3.41
N ALA A 224 -9.66 14.00 3.44
CA ALA A 224 -8.45 13.33 2.97
C ALA A 224 -8.39 13.15 1.45
N MET A 225 -9.51 13.27 0.74
CA MET A 225 -9.50 13.23 -0.73
C MET A 225 -8.74 14.40 -1.36
N ALA A 226 -8.54 15.50 -0.64
CA ALA A 226 -7.78 16.65 -1.14
C ALA A 226 -6.32 16.31 -1.52
N TYR A 227 -5.76 15.24 -0.97
CA TYR A 227 -4.39 14.78 -1.24
C TYR A 227 -4.32 13.29 -1.60
N THR A 228 -5.45 12.67 -1.90
CA THR A 228 -5.54 11.23 -2.18
C THR A 228 -6.07 10.96 -3.59
N THR A 229 -5.47 9.99 -4.26
CA THR A 229 -5.95 9.42 -5.52
C THR A 229 -6.36 7.98 -5.28
N ILE A 230 -7.49 7.55 -5.82
CA ILE A 230 -7.95 6.16 -5.77
C ILE A 230 -7.81 5.55 -7.16
N VAL A 231 -7.11 4.42 -7.25
CA VAL A 231 -7.06 3.58 -8.46
C VAL A 231 -7.89 2.34 -8.19
N ALA A 232 -8.94 2.12 -8.97
CA ALA A 232 -9.86 1.02 -8.74
C ALA A 232 -9.91 0.05 -9.92
N ALA A 233 -9.62 -1.23 -9.64
CA ALA A 233 -9.96 -2.37 -10.48
C ALA A 233 -10.94 -3.23 -9.69
N ASN A 234 -12.21 -3.16 -10.05
CA ASN A 234 -13.28 -3.83 -9.31
C ASN A 234 -13.27 -5.35 -9.54
N ALA A 235 -13.97 -6.09 -8.72
CA ALA A 235 -14.10 -7.54 -8.85
C ALA A 235 -14.82 -7.99 -10.15
N SER A 236 -15.56 -7.09 -10.79
CA SER A 236 -16.22 -7.33 -12.08
C SER A 236 -15.34 -7.01 -13.30
N ASP A 237 -14.21 -6.35 -13.07
CA ASP A 237 -13.30 -5.98 -14.15
C ASP A 237 -12.45 -7.17 -14.59
N PRO A 238 -12.04 -7.23 -15.85
CA PRO A 238 -11.18 -8.30 -16.36
C PRO A 238 -9.89 -8.48 -15.50
N ALA A 239 -9.43 -9.72 -15.38
CA ALA A 239 -8.23 -10.04 -14.60
C ALA A 239 -7.00 -9.17 -14.94
N PRO A 240 -6.72 -8.84 -16.22
CA PRO A 240 -5.61 -7.95 -16.56
C PRO A 240 -5.70 -6.57 -15.90
N MET A 241 -6.90 -5.99 -15.78
CA MET A 241 -7.10 -4.71 -15.10
C MET A 241 -6.70 -4.80 -13.62
N GLN A 242 -7.02 -5.91 -12.96
CA GLN A 242 -6.66 -6.16 -11.56
C GLN A 242 -5.14 -6.40 -11.39
N VAL A 243 -4.49 -7.01 -12.37
CA VAL A 243 -3.04 -7.21 -12.37
C VAL A 243 -2.29 -5.90 -12.48
N TYR A 244 -2.73 -5.00 -13.36
CA TYR A 244 -2.01 -3.76 -13.66
C TYR A 244 -2.41 -2.57 -12.77
N ALA A 245 -3.52 -2.61 -12.04
CA ALA A 245 -3.92 -1.53 -11.14
C ALA A 245 -2.83 -1.15 -10.11
N PRO A 246 -2.14 -2.09 -9.45
CA PRO A 246 -1.01 -1.74 -8.57
C PRO A 246 0.14 -1.03 -9.30
N PHE A 247 0.43 -1.40 -10.53
CA PHE A 247 1.46 -0.74 -11.34
C PHE A 247 1.05 0.67 -11.75
N ALA A 248 -0.24 0.88 -12.06
CA ALA A 248 -0.79 2.21 -12.33
C ALA A 248 -0.67 3.11 -11.08
N GLY A 249 -1.05 2.59 -9.91
CA GLY A 249 -0.86 3.30 -8.64
C GLY A 249 0.61 3.63 -8.37
N ALA A 250 1.53 2.68 -8.62
CA ALA A 250 2.96 2.91 -8.47
C ALA A 250 3.47 4.01 -9.40
N ALA A 251 3.03 4.06 -10.66
CA ALA A 251 3.39 5.11 -11.60
C ALA A 251 2.93 6.50 -11.12
N ILE A 252 1.74 6.60 -10.52
CA ILE A 252 1.25 7.84 -9.89
C ILE A 252 2.16 8.22 -8.71
N GLY A 253 2.47 7.29 -7.83
CA GLY A 253 3.35 7.53 -6.67
C GLY A 253 4.76 7.95 -7.08
N GLU A 254 5.30 7.37 -8.14
CA GLU A 254 6.61 7.71 -8.68
C GLU A 254 6.69 9.13 -9.24
N TYR A 255 5.61 9.63 -9.82
CA TYR A 255 5.56 11.02 -10.27
C TYR A 255 5.85 11.99 -9.11
N PHE A 256 5.22 11.78 -7.95
CA PHE A 256 5.48 12.60 -6.76
C PHE A 256 6.88 12.35 -6.19
N ARG A 257 7.30 11.08 -6.06
CA ARG A 257 8.63 10.72 -5.59
C ARG A 257 9.73 11.36 -6.41
N ASP A 258 9.66 11.26 -7.73
CA ASP A 258 10.71 11.72 -8.64
C ASP A 258 10.74 13.25 -8.78
N THR A 259 9.65 13.91 -8.42
CA THR A 259 9.59 15.38 -8.33
C THR A 259 9.92 15.93 -6.94
N GLY A 260 10.51 15.10 -6.07
CA GLY A 260 11.03 15.49 -4.75
C GLY A 260 9.99 15.55 -3.63
N ARG A 261 8.83 14.92 -3.81
CA ARG A 261 7.71 14.98 -2.85
C ARG A 261 7.46 13.62 -2.20
N PRO A 262 6.95 13.57 -0.96
CA PRO A 262 6.60 12.32 -0.32
C PRO A 262 5.27 11.79 -0.85
N ALA A 263 5.21 10.48 -1.11
CA ALA A 263 4.00 9.77 -1.46
C ALA A 263 3.84 8.50 -0.62
N LEU A 264 2.59 8.12 -0.38
CA LEU A 264 2.20 6.89 0.29
C LEU A 264 1.29 6.10 -0.63
N ILE A 265 1.60 4.83 -0.87
CA ILE A 265 0.75 3.95 -1.66
C ILE A 265 0.29 2.75 -0.84
N ILE A 266 -1.00 2.45 -0.95
CA ILE A 266 -1.64 1.30 -0.32
C ILE A 266 -2.13 0.37 -1.42
N TYR A 267 -1.75 -0.90 -1.36
CA TYR A 267 -2.21 -1.94 -2.28
C TYR A 267 -3.21 -2.85 -1.56
N ASP A 268 -4.48 -2.68 -1.79
CA ASP A 268 -5.56 -3.43 -1.13
C ASP A 268 -6.34 -4.29 -2.13
N ASP A 269 -5.95 -5.53 -2.37
CA ASP A 269 -4.80 -6.25 -1.80
C ASP A 269 -3.99 -6.98 -2.89
N LEU A 270 -2.74 -7.28 -2.57
CA LEU A 270 -1.85 -8.01 -3.49
C LEU A 270 -2.16 -9.50 -3.58
N SER A 271 -2.91 -10.07 -2.63
CA SER A 271 -3.40 -11.47 -2.74
C SER A 271 -4.33 -11.62 -3.94
N LYS A 272 -5.24 -10.66 -4.14
CA LYS A 272 -6.14 -10.65 -5.31
C LYS A 272 -5.38 -10.36 -6.60
N GLN A 273 -4.38 -9.48 -6.58
CA GLN A 273 -3.51 -9.29 -7.73
C GLN A 273 -2.83 -10.61 -8.15
N ALA A 274 -2.30 -11.38 -7.18
CA ALA A 274 -1.67 -12.66 -7.45
C ALA A 274 -2.67 -13.67 -8.05
N VAL A 275 -3.90 -13.72 -7.54
CA VAL A 275 -4.97 -14.57 -8.11
C VAL A 275 -5.30 -14.18 -9.54
N ALA A 276 -5.47 -12.89 -9.82
CA ALA A 276 -5.70 -12.40 -11.18
C ALA A 276 -4.52 -12.72 -12.11
N TYR A 277 -3.29 -12.58 -11.62
CA TYR A 277 -2.08 -12.94 -12.39
C TYR A 277 -1.98 -14.44 -12.68
N ARG A 278 -2.38 -15.28 -11.73
CA ARG A 278 -2.50 -16.73 -11.94
C ARG A 278 -3.51 -17.04 -13.02
N GLU A 279 -4.68 -16.42 -13.01
CA GLU A 279 -5.70 -16.57 -14.02
C GLU A 279 -5.18 -16.20 -15.41
N VAL A 280 -4.63 -15.01 -15.58
CA VAL A 280 -4.02 -14.54 -16.83
C VAL A 280 -2.93 -15.50 -17.32
N SER A 281 -2.07 -15.96 -16.42
CA SER A 281 -0.95 -16.86 -16.77
C SER A 281 -1.43 -18.24 -17.24
N LEU A 282 -2.46 -18.79 -16.60
CA LEU A 282 -3.07 -20.06 -17.01
C LEU A 282 -3.77 -19.95 -18.37
N LEU A 283 -4.47 -18.84 -18.61
CA LEU A 283 -5.11 -18.58 -19.91
C LEU A 283 -4.07 -18.40 -21.02
N LEU A 284 -2.92 -17.78 -20.73
CA LEU A 284 -1.76 -17.72 -21.63
C LEU A 284 -1.00 -19.04 -21.74
N ARG A 285 -1.48 -20.11 -21.09
CA ARG A 285 -0.85 -21.45 -21.06
C ARG A 285 0.57 -21.48 -20.50
N ARG A 286 0.91 -20.57 -19.60
CA ARG A 286 2.18 -20.63 -18.87
C ARG A 286 2.15 -21.80 -17.89
N PRO A 287 3.25 -22.53 -17.70
CA PRO A 287 3.28 -23.70 -16.82
C PRO A 287 3.02 -23.26 -15.37
N PRO A 288 2.09 -23.93 -14.66
CA PRO A 288 1.83 -23.63 -13.25
C PRO A 288 2.91 -24.20 -12.34
N GLY A 289 3.22 -23.47 -11.27
CA GLY A 289 4.07 -23.89 -10.17
C GLY A 289 3.28 -24.20 -8.89
N ARG A 290 3.85 -23.87 -7.74
CA ARG A 290 3.22 -24.06 -6.42
C ARG A 290 1.87 -23.32 -6.35
N GLU A 291 0.84 -23.99 -5.86
CA GLU A 291 -0.54 -23.49 -5.74
C GLU A 291 -1.10 -22.96 -7.08
N ALA A 292 -0.62 -23.52 -8.18
CA ALA A 292 -0.93 -23.11 -9.56
C ALA A 292 -0.50 -21.69 -9.93
N TYR A 293 0.28 -21.00 -9.11
CA TYR A 293 0.89 -19.72 -9.49
C TYR A 293 1.99 -19.92 -10.53
N PRO A 294 2.17 -18.96 -11.44
CA PRO A 294 3.30 -19.01 -12.39
C PRO A 294 4.63 -18.82 -11.66
N GLY A 295 5.73 -19.32 -12.24
CA GLY A 295 7.04 -19.27 -11.61
C GLY A 295 7.57 -17.86 -11.33
N ASP A 296 7.05 -16.86 -12.02
CA ASP A 296 7.44 -15.45 -11.89
C ASP A 296 6.55 -14.61 -10.97
N VAL A 297 5.65 -15.24 -10.18
CA VAL A 297 4.77 -14.50 -9.26
C VAL A 297 5.56 -13.75 -8.17
N PHE A 298 6.71 -14.28 -7.74
CA PHE A 298 7.61 -13.54 -6.85
C PHE A 298 8.10 -12.25 -7.52
N TYR A 299 8.50 -12.34 -8.78
CA TYR A 299 8.96 -11.19 -9.56
C TYR A 299 7.85 -10.16 -9.81
N LEU A 300 6.60 -10.59 -9.95
CA LEU A 300 5.45 -9.68 -10.01
C LEU A 300 5.43 -8.70 -8.82
N HIS A 301 5.51 -9.22 -7.60
CA HIS A 301 5.46 -8.42 -6.39
C HIS A 301 6.79 -7.71 -6.09
N SER A 302 7.93 -8.34 -6.35
CA SER A 302 9.23 -7.73 -6.07
C SER A 302 9.50 -6.53 -6.96
N ARG A 303 9.24 -6.61 -8.28
CA ARG A 303 9.43 -5.46 -9.18
C ARG A 303 8.48 -4.30 -8.90
N LEU A 304 7.29 -4.59 -8.36
CA LEU A 304 6.34 -3.58 -7.91
C LEU A 304 6.82 -2.89 -6.63
N LEU A 305 7.12 -3.67 -5.59
CA LEU A 305 7.43 -3.15 -4.25
C LEU A 305 8.81 -2.50 -4.16
N GLU A 306 9.78 -2.93 -4.97
CA GLU A 306 11.11 -2.29 -5.03
C GLU A 306 11.05 -0.84 -5.57
N ARG A 307 9.97 -0.45 -6.23
CA ARG A 307 9.75 0.92 -6.69
C ARG A 307 9.49 1.89 -5.54
N ALA A 308 9.04 1.39 -4.38
CA ALA A 308 8.97 2.16 -3.14
C ALA A 308 10.38 2.36 -2.58
N ALA A 309 10.79 3.62 -2.47
CA ALA A 309 12.14 3.99 -2.04
C ALA A 309 12.18 5.44 -1.56
N LYS A 310 13.23 5.78 -0.82
CA LYS A 310 13.60 7.17 -0.55
C LYS A 310 14.73 7.56 -1.49
N VAL A 311 14.48 8.57 -2.32
CA VAL A 311 15.44 9.08 -3.31
C VAL A 311 16.48 9.95 -2.62
N ILE A 312 17.72 9.89 -3.09
CA ILE A 312 18.82 10.71 -2.61
C ILE A 312 18.49 12.20 -2.66
N ASN A 313 18.93 12.96 -1.68
CA ASN A 313 18.66 14.42 -1.59
C ASN A 313 19.41 15.25 -2.65
N ASP A 314 20.43 14.69 -3.29
CA ASP A 314 21.24 15.38 -4.29
C ASP A 314 20.52 15.38 -5.64
N ASP A 315 20.05 16.54 -6.07
CA ASP A 315 19.38 16.74 -7.36
C ASP A 315 20.26 16.35 -8.56
N SER A 316 21.56 16.55 -8.47
CA SER A 316 22.49 16.23 -9.57
C SER A 316 22.60 14.72 -9.79
N VAL A 317 22.49 13.93 -8.73
CA VAL A 317 22.46 12.47 -8.77
C VAL A 317 21.06 11.98 -9.15
N ALA A 318 20.01 12.53 -8.54
CA ALA A 318 18.63 12.11 -8.78
C ALA A 318 18.22 12.28 -10.26
N LYS A 319 18.67 13.33 -10.94
CA LYS A 319 18.42 13.58 -12.38
C LYS A 319 18.96 12.50 -13.30
N ASN A 320 19.91 11.71 -12.84
CA ASN A 320 20.52 10.61 -13.60
C ASN A 320 19.94 9.23 -13.20
N MET A 321 18.83 9.21 -12.49
CA MET A 321 18.17 7.96 -12.06
C MET A 321 17.90 7.07 -13.27
N ASN A 322 18.14 5.78 -13.09
CA ASN A 322 17.90 4.79 -14.14
C ASN A 322 16.40 4.75 -14.51
N ASP A 323 16.15 4.49 -15.77
CA ASP A 323 14.79 4.29 -16.31
C ASP A 323 13.82 5.47 -16.08
N LEU A 324 14.37 6.67 -16.02
CA LEU A 324 13.59 7.89 -15.81
C LEU A 324 12.82 8.24 -17.10
N PRO A 325 11.48 8.42 -17.02
CA PRO A 325 10.70 8.84 -18.18
C PRO A 325 11.19 10.17 -18.75
N ASP A 326 11.31 10.25 -20.08
CA ASP A 326 11.79 11.47 -20.78
C ASP A 326 10.93 12.70 -20.44
N VAL A 327 9.63 12.49 -20.24
CA VAL A 327 8.67 13.55 -19.88
C VAL A 327 8.94 14.20 -18.52
N LEU A 328 9.68 13.54 -17.63
CA LEU A 328 10.09 14.08 -16.35
C LEU A 328 11.47 14.74 -16.37
N LYS A 329 12.24 14.61 -17.46
CA LYS A 329 13.54 15.28 -17.56
C LYS A 329 13.38 16.80 -17.36
N GLY A 330 14.14 17.34 -16.43
CA GLY A 330 14.05 18.75 -16.03
C GLY A 330 13.09 19.05 -14.86
N LYS A 331 12.22 18.11 -14.47
CA LYS A 331 11.32 18.24 -13.30
C LYS A 331 11.79 17.42 -12.09
N VAL A 332 12.77 16.55 -12.27
CA VAL A 332 13.29 15.66 -11.22
C VAL A 332 13.99 16.44 -10.13
N LYS A 333 13.64 16.11 -8.89
CA LYS A 333 14.26 16.64 -7.67
C LYS A 333 14.59 15.47 -6.72
N GLY A 334 15.67 15.63 -5.97
CA GLY A 334 16.03 14.69 -4.92
C GLY A 334 15.13 14.79 -3.68
N GLY A 335 15.30 13.85 -2.78
CA GLY A 335 14.64 13.84 -1.48
C GLY A 335 13.21 13.34 -1.44
N GLY A 336 12.60 13.04 -2.59
CA GLY A 336 11.27 12.44 -2.64
C GLY A 336 11.25 11.01 -2.10
N SER A 337 10.07 10.54 -1.74
CA SER A 337 9.88 9.19 -1.23
C SER A 337 8.58 8.57 -1.72
N LEU A 338 8.58 7.25 -1.86
CA LEU A 338 7.36 6.46 -2.04
C LEU A 338 7.37 5.36 -0.98
N THR A 339 6.44 5.45 -0.03
CA THR A 339 6.21 4.47 1.03
C THR A 339 5.10 3.53 0.61
N ALA A 340 5.30 2.22 0.73
CA ALA A 340 4.31 1.23 0.36
C ALA A 340 3.76 0.47 1.56
N LEU A 341 2.44 0.36 1.62
CA LEU A 341 1.70 -0.50 2.54
C LEU A 341 0.93 -1.56 1.73
N PRO A 342 1.59 -2.64 1.29
CA PRO A 342 0.90 -3.75 0.68
C PRO A 342 0.07 -4.50 1.72
N ILE A 343 -1.14 -4.90 1.33
CA ILE A 343 -2.02 -5.74 2.13
C ILE A 343 -2.00 -7.17 1.56
N ILE A 344 -1.85 -8.13 2.45
CA ILE A 344 -1.98 -9.56 2.15
C ILE A 344 -3.05 -10.17 3.06
N GLU A 345 -3.96 -10.92 2.45
CA GLU A 345 -4.96 -11.69 3.18
C GLU A 345 -4.45 -13.10 3.45
N THR A 346 -4.50 -13.52 4.72
CA THR A 346 -4.23 -14.90 5.14
C THR A 346 -5.54 -15.67 5.34
N GLN A 347 -5.43 -16.99 5.41
CA GLN A 347 -6.52 -17.88 5.81
C GLN A 347 -6.10 -18.58 7.09
N ALA A 348 -6.93 -18.49 8.15
CA ALA A 348 -6.67 -19.06 9.47
C ALA A 348 -5.28 -18.70 10.05
N GLY A 349 -4.79 -17.48 9.78
CA GLY A 349 -3.50 -17.00 10.26
C GLY A 349 -2.28 -17.65 9.59
N ASP A 350 -2.46 -18.42 8.51
CA ASP A 350 -1.34 -19.12 7.84
C ASP A 350 -0.45 -18.14 7.06
N VAL A 351 0.65 -17.75 7.69
CA VAL A 351 1.72 -16.94 7.08
C VAL A 351 2.73 -17.78 6.26
N SER A 352 2.63 -19.12 6.31
CA SER A 352 3.52 -20.03 5.59
C SER A 352 3.06 -20.33 4.16
N ALA A 353 1.87 -19.88 3.78
CA ALA A 353 1.35 -19.97 2.42
C ALA A 353 2.27 -19.26 1.42
N TYR A 354 2.14 -19.57 0.14
CA TYR A 354 3.11 -19.16 -0.88
C TYR A 354 3.20 -17.64 -1.04
N ILE A 355 2.08 -16.95 -1.23
CA ILE A 355 2.07 -15.50 -1.44
C ILE A 355 2.47 -14.72 -0.18
N PRO A 356 1.94 -15.02 1.03
CA PRO A 356 2.41 -14.39 2.26
C PRO A 356 3.92 -14.48 2.46
N THR A 357 4.50 -15.67 2.31
CA THR A 357 5.94 -15.91 2.47
C THR A 357 6.77 -15.06 1.51
N ASN A 358 6.35 -14.98 0.25
CA ASN A 358 7.02 -14.16 -0.77
C ASN A 358 7.02 -12.68 -0.39
N VAL A 359 5.87 -12.14 -0.02
CA VAL A 359 5.75 -10.70 0.28
C VAL A 359 6.45 -10.32 1.60
N ILE A 360 6.43 -11.18 2.62
CA ILE A 360 7.22 -10.99 3.84
C ILE A 360 8.71 -10.87 3.52
N SER A 361 9.21 -11.65 2.58
CA SER A 361 10.63 -11.61 2.19
C SER A 361 11.01 -10.35 1.40
N ILE A 362 10.07 -9.78 0.64
CA ILE A 362 10.30 -8.57 -0.17
C ILE A 362 10.24 -7.30 0.67
N THR A 363 9.42 -7.29 1.72
CA THR A 363 9.12 -6.08 2.52
C THR A 363 10.13 -5.85 3.64
N ASP A 364 10.15 -4.62 4.17
CA ASP A 364 11.04 -4.17 5.24
C ASP A 364 10.44 -4.39 6.64
N GLY A 365 9.49 -5.29 6.73
CA GLY A 365 8.77 -5.66 7.94
C GLY A 365 7.30 -5.95 7.68
N GLN A 366 6.60 -6.33 8.74
CA GLN A 366 5.17 -6.65 8.68
C GLN A 366 4.44 -6.24 9.95
N ILE A 367 3.19 -5.80 9.76
CA ILE A 367 2.18 -5.58 10.81
C ILE A 367 1.19 -6.73 10.70
N PHE A 368 1.20 -7.62 11.68
CA PHE A 368 0.32 -8.77 11.71
C PHE A 368 -0.93 -8.48 12.53
N LEU A 369 -2.10 -8.59 11.89
CA LEU A 369 -3.40 -8.43 12.52
C LEU A 369 -4.02 -9.80 12.78
N GLU A 370 -4.30 -10.08 14.05
CA GLU A 370 -4.73 -11.38 14.54
C GLU A 370 -6.23 -11.41 14.85
N GLN A 371 -6.93 -12.45 14.35
CA GLN A 371 -8.37 -12.59 14.51
C GLN A 371 -8.78 -12.74 15.98
N ASP A 372 -7.99 -13.46 16.79
CA ASP A 372 -8.29 -13.67 18.20
C ASP A 372 -8.25 -12.37 19.00
N LEU A 373 -7.29 -11.50 18.71
CA LEU A 373 -7.22 -10.18 19.33
C LEU A 373 -8.40 -9.30 18.92
N PHE A 374 -8.78 -9.35 17.64
CA PHE A 374 -9.94 -8.63 17.14
C PHE A 374 -11.22 -9.03 17.86
N ASN A 375 -11.42 -10.35 18.04
CA ASN A 375 -12.57 -10.92 18.74
C ASN A 375 -12.59 -10.60 20.24
N GLN A 376 -11.41 -10.45 20.86
CA GLN A 376 -11.25 -10.01 22.24
C GLN A 376 -11.47 -8.49 22.44
N GLY A 377 -11.75 -7.75 21.35
CA GLY A 377 -11.97 -6.30 21.40
C GLY A 377 -10.68 -5.47 21.46
N VAL A 378 -9.51 -6.07 21.21
CA VAL A 378 -8.25 -5.35 21.03
C VAL A 378 -8.21 -4.84 19.61
N ARG A 379 -8.44 -3.54 19.42
CA ARG A 379 -8.48 -2.88 18.11
C ARG A 379 -7.64 -1.61 18.11
N PRO A 380 -6.68 -1.46 17.18
CA PRO A 380 -6.30 -2.42 16.15
C PRO A 380 -5.75 -3.73 16.71
N ALA A 381 -6.04 -4.84 16.02
CA ALA A 381 -5.74 -6.20 16.49
C ALA A 381 -4.28 -6.61 16.20
N ILE A 382 -3.33 -5.74 16.48
CA ILE A 382 -1.92 -5.92 16.13
C ILE A 382 -1.24 -6.89 17.11
N ASN A 383 -0.71 -7.97 16.57
CA ASN A 383 0.16 -8.86 17.34
C ASN A 383 1.60 -8.31 17.34
N VAL A 384 1.99 -7.68 18.43
CA VAL A 384 3.32 -7.05 18.57
C VAL A 384 4.48 -8.04 18.62
N GLY A 385 4.22 -9.30 18.97
CA GLY A 385 5.23 -10.35 19.09
C GLY A 385 5.83 -10.74 17.73
N ILE A 386 4.98 -10.84 16.70
CA ILE A 386 5.36 -11.26 15.35
C ILE A 386 5.41 -10.10 14.34
N SER A 387 4.98 -8.92 14.75
CA SER A 387 5.10 -7.72 13.93
C SER A 387 6.50 -7.12 14.06
N VAL A 388 7.08 -6.68 12.95
CA VAL A 388 8.46 -6.20 12.88
C VAL A 388 8.56 -5.01 11.94
N SER A 389 9.29 -3.97 12.34
CA SER A 389 9.80 -2.95 11.44
C SER A 389 11.33 -3.06 11.38
N ARG A 390 11.90 -3.29 10.20
CA ARG A 390 13.35 -3.39 10.01
C ARG A 390 14.04 -2.02 10.06
N VAL A 391 13.30 -0.94 9.86
CA VAL A 391 13.79 0.43 10.01
C VAL A 391 13.80 0.84 11.50
N GLY A 392 12.77 0.46 12.23
CA GLY A 392 12.69 0.65 13.68
C GLY A 392 12.82 2.10 14.10
N GLY A 393 13.53 2.33 15.19
CA GLY A 393 13.69 3.66 15.80
C GLY A 393 14.36 4.73 14.94
N SER A 394 14.90 4.40 13.76
CA SER A 394 15.34 5.39 12.77
C SER A 394 14.18 6.14 12.12
N ALA A 395 12.99 5.54 12.14
CA ALA A 395 11.73 6.12 11.67
C ALA A 395 10.87 6.72 12.80
N GLN A 396 11.49 7.10 13.92
CA GLN A 396 10.79 7.74 15.03
C GLN A 396 11.46 9.08 15.38
N ILE A 397 10.64 10.06 15.76
CA ILE A 397 11.17 11.26 16.41
C ILE A 397 11.81 10.89 17.76
N LYS A 398 12.79 11.67 18.19
CA LYS A 398 13.59 11.32 19.39
C LYS A 398 12.76 11.19 20.67
N SER A 399 11.71 11.99 20.83
CA SER A 399 10.79 11.90 21.98
C SER A 399 10.05 10.56 21.98
N MET A 400 9.47 10.14 20.86
CA MET A 400 8.80 8.84 20.73
C MET A 400 9.76 7.69 20.98
N LYS A 401 10.94 7.72 20.37
CA LYS A 401 11.97 6.69 20.56
C LYS A 401 12.37 6.49 22.02
N LYS A 402 12.49 7.59 22.80
CA LYS A 402 12.81 7.51 24.22
C LYS A 402 11.67 6.94 25.06
N VAL A 403 10.43 7.32 24.73
CA VAL A 403 9.24 6.95 25.52
C VAL A 403 8.80 5.52 25.21
N ALA A 404 8.82 5.13 23.95
CA ALA A 404 8.33 3.84 23.48
C ALA A 404 9.41 2.74 23.45
N GLY A 405 10.65 3.05 23.80
CA GLY A 405 11.80 2.14 23.62
C GLY A 405 11.66 0.78 24.28
N THR A 406 10.98 0.68 25.42
CA THR A 406 10.73 -0.60 26.11
C THR A 406 9.34 -1.15 25.89
N LEU A 407 8.42 -0.36 25.32
CA LEU A 407 7.00 -0.70 25.26
C LEU A 407 6.72 -2.03 24.54
N LYS A 408 7.43 -2.29 23.45
CA LYS A 408 7.29 -3.54 22.71
C LYS A 408 7.70 -4.76 23.55
N LEU A 409 8.80 -4.65 24.27
CA LEU A 409 9.29 -5.69 25.17
C LEU A 409 8.32 -5.90 26.34
N ASP A 410 7.87 -4.79 26.96
CA ASP A 410 6.89 -4.81 28.06
C ASP A 410 5.59 -5.52 27.63
N GLN A 411 5.10 -5.24 26.41
CA GLN A 411 3.89 -5.88 25.90
C GLN A 411 4.08 -7.36 25.54
N ALA A 412 5.24 -7.74 25.02
CA ALA A 412 5.56 -9.15 24.76
C ALA A 412 5.63 -9.93 26.06
N GLN A 413 6.32 -9.41 27.08
CA GLN A 413 6.42 -10.01 28.40
C GLN A 413 5.04 -10.10 29.09
N PHE A 414 4.24 -9.07 29.00
CA PHE A 414 2.87 -9.08 29.53
C PHE A 414 2.05 -10.23 28.94
N ARG A 415 2.08 -10.41 27.61
CA ARG A 415 1.31 -11.48 26.96
C ARG A 415 1.75 -12.87 27.39
N GLU A 416 3.04 -13.08 27.53
CA GLU A 416 3.59 -14.34 28.03
C GLU A 416 3.12 -14.62 29.46
N LEU A 417 3.23 -13.65 30.35
CA LEU A 417 2.79 -13.76 31.73
C LEU A 417 1.26 -13.87 31.87
N GLU A 418 0.49 -13.20 31.05
CA GLU A 418 -0.98 -13.30 31.04
C GLU A 418 -1.45 -14.71 30.67
N ALA A 419 -0.77 -15.36 29.72
CA ALA A 419 -1.04 -16.75 29.37
C ALA A 419 -0.79 -17.68 30.56
N PHE A 420 0.33 -17.48 31.26
CA PHE A 420 0.64 -18.22 32.48
C PHE A 420 -0.37 -17.99 33.62
N ALA A 421 -0.79 -16.73 33.79
CA ALA A 421 -1.75 -16.37 34.84
C ALA A 421 -3.11 -17.07 34.73
N LYS A 422 -3.49 -17.48 33.52
CA LYS A 422 -4.72 -18.24 33.27
C LYS A 422 -4.65 -19.68 33.81
N PHE A 423 -3.45 -20.21 34.04
CA PHE A 423 -3.22 -21.59 34.45
C PHE A 423 -2.69 -21.73 35.88
N GLY A 424 -2.28 -20.67 36.57
CA GLY A 424 -1.67 -20.69 37.90
C GLY A 424 -2.37 -19.74 38.89
N SER A 425 -2.48 -20.18 40.16
CA SER A 425 -3.19 -19.45 41.22
C SER A 425 -2.32 -18.52 42.07
N ASP A 426 -1.01 -18.75 42.14
CA ASP A 426 -0.10 -17.97 43.00
C ASP A 426 0.96 -17.22 42.20
N LEU A 427 0.66 -15.97 41.91
CA LEU A 427 1.60 -15.04 41.26
C LEU A 427 2.26 -14.16 42.33
N ASP A 428 3.56 -13.93 42.20
CA ASP A 428 4.27 -12.99 43.06
C ASP A 428 3.87 -11.52 42.76
N ALA A 429 4.13 -10.63 43.70
CA ALA A 429 3.74 -9.22 43.59
C ALA A 429 4.40 -8.51 42.40
N ALA A 430 5.62 -8.93 42.00
CA ALA A 430 6.33 -8.35 40.86
C ALA A 430 5.64 -8.75 39.54
N THR A 431 5.30 -10.02 39.37
CA THR A 431 4.56 -10.53 38.20
C THR A 431 3.19 -9.89 38.07
N LEU A 432 2.45 -9.76 39.19
CA LEU A 432 1.15 -9.06 39.21
C LEU A 432 1.29 -7.60 38.73
N ASN A 433 2.33 -6.90 39.15
CA ASN A 433 2.56 -5.52 38.73
C ASN A 433 2.83 -5.39 37.21
N VAL A 434 3.59 -6.33 36.64
CA VAL A 434 3.80 -6.39 35.18
C VAL A 434 2.50 -6.63 34.43
N ILE A 435 1.68 -7.56 34.91
CA ILE A 435 0.37 -7.88 34.31
C ILE A 435 -0.55 -6.67 34.37
N GLU A 436 -0.66 -6.02 35.52
CA GLU A 436 -1.51 -4.85 35.73
C GLU A 436 -1.07 -3.65 34.88
N LYS A 437 0.25 -3.39 34.77
CA LYS A 437 0.81 -2.40 33.84
C LYS A 437 0.49 -2.75 32.40
N GLY A 438 0.69 -4.01 32.02
CA GLY A 438 0.44 -4.50 30.66
C GLY A 438 -1.02 -4.34 30.24
N ARG A 439 -1.98 -4.67 31.11
CA ARG A 439 -3.42 -4.48 30.86
C ARG A 439 -3.77 -3.01 30.57
N ARG A 440 -3.23 -2.08 31.35
CA ARG A 440 -3.44 -0.66 31.13
C ARG A 440 -2.81 -0.17 29.83
N ASN A 441 -1.63 -0.65 29.50
CA ASN A 441 -0.98 -0.35 28.23
C ASN A 441 -1.79 -0.88 27.03
N VAL A 442 -2.40 -2.06 27.13
CA VAL A 442 -3.32 -2.56 26.10
C VAL A 442 -4.49 -1.61 25.90
N GLU A 443 -5.09 -1.11 26.99
CA GLU A 443 -6.20 -0.14 26.90
C GLU A 443 -5.75 1.18 26.26
N ILE A 444 -4.56 1.70 26.60
CA ILE A 444 -3.98 2.90 25.94
C ILE A 444 -3.83 2.67 24.43
N LEU A 445 -3.34 1.50 24.03
CA LEU A 445 -3.06 1.18 22.62
C LEU A 445 -4.31 0.90 21.79
N LYS A 446 -5.45 0.59 22.41
CA LYS A 446 -6.73 0.53 21.71
C LYS A 446 -7.09 1.89 21.13
N GLN A 447 -7.68 1.88 19.95
CA GLN A 447 -8.01 3.09 19.19
C GLN A 447 -9.23 2.84 18.32
N ALA A 448 -10.13 3.84 18.25
CA ALA A 448 -11.25 3.80 17.33
C ALA A 448 -10.80 3.99 15.88
N GLN A 449 -11.58 3.49 14.94
CA GLN A 449 -11.35 3.76 13.52
C GLN A 449 -11.66 5.21 13.17
N ASN A 450 -10.99 5.76 12.18
CA ASN A 450 -11.11 7.15 11.72
C ASN A 450 -10.80 8.19 12.82
N ASP A 451 -9.99 7.82 13.78
CA ASP A 451 -9.59 8.65 14.92
C ASP A 451 -8.06 8.55 15.14
N PRO A 452 -7.26 9.05 14.19
CA PRO A 452 -5.81 9.07 14.32
C PRO A 452 -5.37 10.10 15.38
N PHE A 453 -4.29 9.78 16.08
CA PHE A 453 -3.69 10.65 17.10
C PHE A 453 -2.48 11.39 16.54
N THR A 454 -2.32 12.65 16.92
CA THR A 454 -1.08 13.41 16.64
C THR A 454 0.10 12.79 17.36
N VAL A 455 1.32 12.98 16.85
CA VAL A 455 2.50 12.35 17.44
C VAL A 455 2.77 12.85 18.86
N GLU A 456 2.53 14.12 19.16
CA GLU A 456 2.70 14.69 20.50
C GLU A 456 1.72 14.08 21.50
N ASP A 457 0.47 13.87 21.13
CA ASP A 457 -0.54 13.24 21.98
C ASP A 457 -0.19 11.76 22.23
N GLN A 458 0.28 11.07 21.21
CA GLN A 458 0.77 9.69 21.34
C GLN A 458 1.94 9.61 22.33
N VAL A 459 2.95 10.47 22.18
CA VAL A 459 4.12 10.47 23.08
C VAL A 459 3.70 10.73 24.51
N ALA A 460 2.79 11.69 24.75
CA ALA A 460 2.32 12.05 26.08
C ALA A 460 1.61 10.87 26.79
N ILE A 461 0.67 10.21 26.10
CA ILE A 461 -0.08 9.11 26.72
C ILE A 461 0.75 7.83 26.86
N ILE A 462 1.63 7.54 25.91
CA ILE A 462 2.54 6.40 25.98
C ILE A 462 3.57 6.59 27.11
N PHE A 463 4.01 7.83 27.36
CA PHE A 463 4.83 8.15 28.52
C PHE A 463 4.13 7.77 29.82
N ALA A 464 2.84 8.14 29.99
CA ALA A 464 2.07 7.78 31.16
C ALA A 464 1.99 6.27 31.38
N GLY A 465 1.78 5.49 30.31
CA GLY A 465 1.75 4.03 30.37
C GLY A 465 3.11 3.40 30.65
N SER A 466 4.15 3.81 29.94
CA SER A 466 5.52 3.26 30.07
C SER A 466 6.10 3.52 31.45
N LYS A 467 5.82 4.67 32.04
CA LYS A 467 6.25 5.06 33.40
C LYS A 467 5.35 4.55 34.52
N ASN A 468 4.34 3.71 34.18
CA ASN A 468 3.37 3.14 35.13
C ASN A 468 2.62 4.19 35.98
N LEU A 469 2.38 5.39 35.42
CA LEU A 469 1.70 6.47 36.11
C LEU A 469 0.20 6.21 36.25
N LEU A 470 -0.34 5.24 35.53
CA LEU A 470 -1.73 4.83 35.55
C LEU A 470 -2.05 3.75 36.62
N ARG A 471 -1.12 3.46 37.52
CA ARG A 471 -1.26 2.38 38.51
C ARG A 471 -2.57 2.48 39.32
N ASN A 472 -3.00 3.68 39.65
CA ASN A 472 -4.19 3.95 40.44
C ASN A 472 -5.48 4.05 39.60
N VAL A 473 -5.38 4.04 38.28
CA VAL A 473 -6.53 4.10 37.37
C VAL A 473 -7.07 2.69 37.12
N PRO A 474 -8.36 2.42 37.39
CA PRO A 474 -8.96 1.14 37.03
C PRO A 474 -8.87 0.89 35.52
N VAL A 475 -8.65 -0.37 35.10
CA VAL A 475 -8.44 -0.74 33.69
C VAL A 475 -9.60 -0.28 32.80
N ASN A 476 -10.84 -0.42 33.28
CA ASN A 476 -12.05 0.01 32.57
C ASN A 476 -12.21 1.54 32.46
N LYS A 477 -11.40 2.31 33.15
CA LYS A 477 -11.41 3.78 33.16
C LYS A 477 -10.21 4.39 32.41
N VAL A 478 -9.31 3.58 31.90
CA VAL A 478 -8.09 4.05 31.21
C VAL A 478 -8.44 4.90 29.99
N LYS A 479 -9.48 4.55 29.23
CA LYS A 479 -9.90 5.34 28.06
C LYS A 479 -10.50 6.70 28.42
N GLU A 480 -11.22 6.76 29.51
CA GLU A 480 -11.78 8.01 30.04
C GLU A 480 -10.63 8.92 30.53
N PHE A 481 -9.68 8.33 31.27
CA PHE A 481 -8.47 9.03 31.69
C PHE A 481 -7.65 9.55 30.49
N GLU A 482 -7.42 8.73 29.45
CA GLU A 482 -6.69 9.13 28.24
C GLU A 482 -7.30 10.40 27.62
N ARG A 483 -8.62 10.41 27.43
CA ARG A 483 -9.33 11.57 26.91
C ARG A 483 -9.13 12.80 27.78
N ASP A 484 -9.41 12.70 29.07
CA ASP A 484 -9.33 13.83 30.00
C ASP A 484 -7.89 14.35 30.12
N PHE A 485 -6.91 13.45 30.10
CA PHE A 485 -5.49 13.80 30.13
C PHE A 485 -5.06 14.57 28.88
N LEU A 486 -5.40 14.09 27.70
CA LEU A 486 -5.04 14.76 26.45
C LEU A 486 -5.78 16.08 26.27
N GLU A 487 -7.07 16.16 26.63
CA GLU A 487 -7.81 17.42 26.64
C GLU A 487 -7.16 18.45 27.57
N PHE A 488 -6.76 18.03 28.77
CA PHE A 488 -6.09 18.92 29.72
C PHE A 488 -4.71 19.38 29.20
N MET A 489 -3.91 18.46 28.66
CA MET A 489 -2.60 18.79 28.09
C MET A 489 -2.74 19.78 26.92
N ASN A 490 -3.66 19.54 26.01
CA ASN A 490 -3.91 20.44 24.87
C ASN A 490 -4.42 21.83 25.32
N ALA A 491 -5.19 21.91 26.40
CA ALA A 491 -5.76 23.17 26.90
C ALA A 491 -4.77 24.00 27.76
N LYS A 492 -3.89 23.35 28.53
CA LYS A 492 -3.09 24.01 29.56
C LYS A 492 -1.56 23.89 29.36
N HIS A 493 -1.10 22.89 28.62
CA HIS A 493 0.31 22.56 28.43
C HIS A 493 0.66 22.32 26.97
N ARG A 494 0.12 23.17 26.08
CA ARG A 494 0.40 23.04 24.64
C ARG A 494 1.88 23.20 24.31
N ASP A 495 2.60 24.03 25.05
CA ASP A 495 4.06 24.21 24.99
C ASP A 495 4.83 22.91 25.24
N VAL A 496 4.35 22.10 26.19
CA VAL A 496 4.91 20.77 26.47
C VAL A 496 4.69 19.83 25.27
N LEU A 497 3.49 19.79 24.72
CA LEU A 497 3.17 18.98 23.53
C LEU A 497 3.98 19.42 22.31
N ASP A 498 4.13 20.73 22.08
CA ASP A 498 4.96 21.25 20.98
C ASP A 498 6.45 20.88 21.14
N THR A 499 6.94 20.84 22.37
CA THR A 499 8.29 20.37 22.69
C THR A 499 8.45 18.87 22.38
N LEU A 500 7.45 18.05 22.68
CA LEU A 500 7.42 16.63 22.34
C LEU A 500 7.39 16.43 20.83
N LYS A 501 6.57 17.20 20.11
CA LYS A 501 6.48 17.21 18.65
C LYS A 501 7.82 17.54 18.00
N ALA A 502 8.57 18.47 18.57
CA ALA A 502 9.93 18.81 18.14
C ALA A 502 10.96 17.73 18.46
N GLY A 503 10.56 16.58 19.00
CA GLY A 503 11.41 15.46 19.32
C GLY A 503 12.23 15.63 20.62
N LYS A 504 11.89 16.60 21.46
CA LYS A 504 12.61 16.88 22.71
C LYS A 504 11.84 16.29 23.90
N LEU A 505 12.56 15.62 24.77
CA LEU A 505 12.06 15.11 26.06
C LEU A 505 13.03 15.61 27.14
N THR A 506 12.71 16.77 27.71
CA THR A 506 13.48 17.43 28.78
C THR A 506 12.96 17.01 30.15
N ASP A 507 13.73 17.26 31.21
CA ASP A 507 13.31 16.97 32.59
C ASP A 507 12.05 17.77 32.95
N GLU A 508 11.96 19.04 32.54
CA GLU A 508 10.77 19.89 32.74
C GLU A 508 9.52 19.29 32.11
N VAL A 509 9.62 18.77 30.87
CA VAL A 509 8.53 18.10 30.16
C VAL A 509 8.10 16.84 30.91
N THR A 510 9.06 16.02 31.35
CA THR A 510 8.76 14.77 32.08
C THR A 510 8.15 15.04 33.43
N ASP A 511 8.60 16.07 34.14
CA ASP A 511 8.06 16.50 35.44
C ASP A 511 6.61 17.00 35.29
N THR A 512 6.34 17.81 34.27
CA THR A 512 4.99 18.31 33.98
C THR A 512 4.05 17.16 33.64
N LEU A 513 4.44 16.25 32.73
CA LEU A 513 3.63 15.07 32.37
C LEU A 513 3.35 14.20 33.61
N THR A 514 4.36 13.99 34.45
CA THR A 514 4.23 13.19 35.67
C THR A 514 3.28 13.86 36.68
N ALA A 515 3.39 15.16 36.88
CA ALA A 515 2.52 15.91 37.79
C ALA A 515 1.06 15.86 37.33
N VAL A 516 0.80 16.17 36.05
CA VAL A 516 -0.55 16.14 35.48
C VAL A 516 -1.16 14.73 35.56
N CYS A 517 -0.38 13.69 35.22
CA CYS A 517 -0.86 12.31 35.35
C CYS A 517 -1.25 11.95 36.78
N LYS A 518 -0.42 12.35 37.78
CA LYS A 518 -0.72 12.08 39.19
C LYS A 518 -1.98 12.80 39.65
N ASP A 519 -2.09 14.08 39.35
CA ASP A 519 -3.26 14.89 39.75
C ASP A 519 -4.55 14.36 39.15
N LEU A 520 -4.54 13.99 37.87
CA LEU A 520 -5.71 13.42 37.21
C LEU A 520 -6.03 12.00 37.69
N SER A 521 -5.02 11.17 37.95
CA SER A 521 -5.22 9.79 38.42
C SER A 521 -5.93 9.72 39.78
N GLU A 522 -5.78 10.76 40.64
CA GLU A 522 -6.49 10.85 41.93
C GLU A 522 -8.02 10.89 41.75
N LYS A 523 -8.52 11.46 40.65
CA LYS A 523 -9.95 11.51 40.34
C LYS A 523 -10.53 10.13 39.99
N TYR A 524 -9.69 9.18 39.64
CA TYR A 524 -10.06 7.82 39.19
C TYR A 524 -9.78 6.76 40.26
N LYS A 525 -9.22 7.13 41.41
CA LYS A 525 -9.10 6.22 42.55
C LYS A 525 -10.47 5.69 42.96
N ALA A 526 -10.59 4.35 43.02
CA ALA A 526 -11.80 3.68 43.48
C ALA A 526 -11.98 3.85 45.00
#